data_69cd6459300fd898c53c468523929606
#
_entry.id   69cd6459300fd898c53c468523929606
#
_cell.length_a   1.000
_cell.length_b   1.000
_cell.length_c   1.000
_cell.angle_alpha   90.00
_cell.angle_beta   90.00
_cell.angle_gamma   90.00
#
_symmetry.space_group_name_H-M   'P 1'
#
loop_
_entity.id
_entity.type
_entity.pdbx_description
1 polymer ?
#
loop_
_entity_poly.entity_id
_entity_poly.type
_entity_poly.pdbx_seq_one_letter_code
_entity_poly.pdbx_strand_id
1 'polypeptide(L)' 'MAKDIEVYTLGEIEELLQVTRRTLYNWIKSGKLKAFRIGKEWRVTKEALEEFTQTGTENR' A
#
# COMPACT_ATOMS: atom_id res chain seq x y z
N MET A 1 13.67 -0.76 -19.86
CA MET A 1 13.41 -0.94 -19.44
C MET A 1 12.94 -0.35 -18.75
N ALA A 2 12.73 0.03 -18.52
CA ALA A 2 12.44 0.62 -17.79
C ALA A 2 11.48 0.62 -17.26
N LYS A 3 11.21 0.73 -16.73
CA LYS A 3 10.38 0.56 -16.31
C LYS A 3 9.83 1.44 -15.59
N ASP A 4 8.83 1.60 -15.56
CA ASP A 4 8.14 2.43 -14.83
C ASP A 4 7.65 1.77 -13.67
N ILE A 5 8.21 1.90 -12.58
CA ILE A 5 7.70 1.32 -11.36
C ILE A 5 6.86 2.37 -10.73
N GLU A 6 5.58 2.11 -10.60
CA GLU A 6 4.70 3.05 -9.97
C GLU A 6 4.58 2.72 -8.50
N VAL A 7 4.76 3.71 -7.67
CA VAL A 7 4.64 3.52 -6.23
C VAL A 7 3.76 4.61 -5.68
N TYR A 8 3.14 4.32 -4.55
CA TYR A 8 2.29 5.28 -3.88
C TYR A 8 2.84 5.59 -2.51
N THR A 9 2.66 6.81 -2.08
CA THR A 9 3.04 7.16 -0.72
C THR A 9 1.89 6.75 0.18
N LEU A 10 2.15 6.68 1.47
CA LEU A 10 1.09 6.34 2.40
C LEU A 10 0.00 7.40 2.39
N GLY A 11 0.40 8.66 2.23
CA GLY A 11 -0.60 9.72 2.15
C GLY A 11 -1.56 9.53 0.99
N GLU A 12 -1.02 9.10 -0.14
CA GLU A 12 -1.88 8.87 -1.29
C GLU A 12 -2.83 7.72 -1.05
N ILE A 13 -2.37 6.69 -0.37
CA ILE A 13 -3.21 5.54 -0.10
C ILE A 13 -4.28 5.89 0.91
N GLU A 14 -3.96 6.75 1.88
CA GLU A 14 -4.95 7.20 2.82
C GLU A 14 -6.13 7.81 2.10
N GLU A 15 -5.84 8.62 1.11
CA GLU A 15 -6.90 9.26 0.37
C GLU A 15 -7.63 8.30 -0.54
N LEU A 16 -6.90 7.43 -1.18
CA LEU A 16 -7.52 6.49 -2.08
C LEU A 16 -8.44 5.52 -1.37
N LEU A 17 -8.01 5.01 -0.25
CA LEU A 17 -8.79 4.02 0.47
C LEU A 17 -9.60 4.59 1.62
N GLN A 18 -9.44 5.88 1.87
CA GLN A 18 -10.21 6.53 2.93
C GLN A 18 -9.92 5.89 4.27
N VAL A 19 -8.65 5.71 4.57
CA VAL A 19 -8.25 5.13 5.85
C VAL A 19 -7.21 6.02 6.49
N THR A 20 -6.93 5.80 7.76
CA THR A 20 -5.95 6.61 8.44
C THR A 20 -4.58 5.99 8.31
N ARG A 21 -3.56 6.78 8.59
CA ARG A 21 -2.20 6.32 8.55
C ARG A 21 -1.98 5.17 9.53
N ARG A 22 -2.64 5.25 10.66
CA ARG A 22 -2.51 4.23 11.66
C ARG A 22 -2.99 2.88 11.14
N THR A 23 -4.10 2.90 10.41
CA THR A 23 -4.62 1.69 9.83
C THR A 23 -3.64 1.11 8.83
N LEU A 24 -3.01 1.97 8.05
CA LEU A 24 -2.04 1.51 7.09
C LEU A 24 -0.85 0.85 7.79
N TYR A 25 -0.37 1.45 8.85
CA TYR A 25 0.74 0.86 9.58
C TYR A 25 0.35 -0.50 10.15
N ASN A 26 -0.87 -0.63 10.62
CA ASN A 26 -1.32 -1.90 11.15
C ASN A 26 -1.31 -2.97 10.05
N TRP A 27 -1.76 -2.61 8.87
CA TRP A 27 -1.77 -3.54 7.76
C TRP A 27 -0.35 -3.92 7.34
N ILE A 28 0.55 -2.96 7.35
CA ILE A 28 1.93 -3.23 6.99
C ILE A 28 2.58 -4.13 8.02
N LYS A 29 2.35 -3.85 9.29
CA LYS A 29 2.95 -4.64 10.34
C LYS A 29 2.42 -6.06 10.38
N SER A 30 1.16 -6.23 10.05
CA SER A 30 0.58 -7.56 10.10
C SER A 30 0.85 -8.34 8.83
N GLY A 31 1.47 -7.71 7.85
CA GLY A 31 1.78 -8.39 6.61
C GLY A 31 0.67 -8.41 5.60
N LYS A 32 -0.44 -7.74 5.89
CA LYS A 32 -1.52 -7.71 4.95
C LYS A 32 -1.22 -6.85 3.74
N LEU A 33 -0.53 -5.75 3.96
CA LEU A 33 -0.20 -4.85 2.88
C LEU A 33 1.32 -4.84 2.75
N LYS A 34 1.82 -5.17 1.59
CA LYS A 34 3.25 -5.20 1.37
C LYS A 34 3.77 -3.81 1.07
N ALA A 35 4.75 -3.38 1.80
CA ALA A 35 5.30 -2.08 1.62
C ALA A 35 6.81 -2.16 1.82
N PHE A 36 7.51 -1.15 1.35
CA PHE A 36 8.94 -1.13 1.53
C PHE A 36 9.36 0.28 1.95
N ARG A 37 10.54 0.38 2.52
CA ARG A 37 11.00 1.65 3.02
C ARG A 37 12.08 2.20 2.13
N ILE A 38 11.94 3.46 1.81
CA ILE A 38 12.95 4.15 1.07
C ILE A 38 13.37 5.29 1.97
N GLY A 39 14.59 5.20 2.50
CA GLY A 39 15.02 6.20 3.44
C GLY A 39 14.16 6.17 4.68
N LYS A 40 13.45 7.22 4.94
CA LYS A 40 12.61 7.27 6.10
C LYS A 40 11.15 7.08 5.81
N GLU A 41 10.80 6.85 4.57
CA GLU A 41 9.41 6.80 4.21
C GLU A 41 8.99 5.48 3.64
N TRP A 42 7.76 5.13 3.87
CA TRP A 42 7.20 3.91 3.35
C TRP A 42 6.57 4.16 2.00
N ARG A 43 6.68 3.17 1.14
CA ARG A 43 6.07 3.24 -0.19
C ARG A 43 5.44 1.89 -0.49
N VAL A 44 4.39 1.91 -1.31
CA VAL A 44 3.70 0.69 -1.70
C VAL A 44 3.63 0.68 -3.21
N THR A 45 4.02 -0.43 -3.83
CA THR A 45 3.97 -0.48 -5.28
C THR A 45 2.54 -0.64 -5.74
N LYS A 46 2.30 -0.27 -6.97
CA LYS A 46 0.97 -0.38 -7.52
C LYS A 46 0.52 -1.82 -7.49
N GLU A 47 1.42 -2.75 -7.79
CA GLU A 47 1.07 -4.15 -7.77
C GLU A 47 0.67 -4.60 -6.38
N ALA A 48 1.39 -4.18 -5.38
CA ALA A 48 1.06 -4.57 -4.02
C ALA A 48 -0.29 -4.02 -3.60
N LEU A 49 -0.57 -2.80 -4.00
CA LEU A 49 -1.83 -2.19 -3.65
C LEU A 49 -2.98 -2.90 -4.35
N GLU A 50 -2.79 -3.23 -5.60
CA GLU A 50 -3.84 -3.92 -6.34
C GLU A 50 -4.12 -5.28 -5.74
N GLU A 51 -3.07 -5.99 -5.37
CA GLU A 51 -3.25 -7.29 -4.78
C GLU A 51 -4.00 -7.17 -3.47
N PHE A 52 -3.68 -6.17 -2.69
CA PHE A 52 -4.33 -5.97 -1.41
C PHE A 52 -5.82 -5.67 -1.60
N THR A 53 -6.15 -4.81 -2.53
CA THR A 53 -7.54 -4.44 -2.73
C THR A 53 -8.33 -5.57 -3.35
N GLN A 54 -7.70 -6.36 -4.19
CA GLN A 54 -8.40 -7.48 -4.75
C GLN A 54 -8.76 -8.48 -3.67
N THR A 55 -7.82 -8.76 -2.79
CA THR A 55 -8.10 -9.69 -1.73
C THR A 55 -9.22 -9.16 -0.85
N GLY A 56 -9.20 -7.90 -0.54
CA GLY A 56 -10.24 -7.33 0.27
C GLY A 56 -11.58 -7.39 -0.42
N THR A 57 -11.60 -7.17 -1.70
CA THR A 57 -12.82 -7.21 -2.43
C THR A 57 -13.42 -8.56 -2.41
N GLU A 58 -12.60 -9.59 -2.56
CA GLU A 58 -13.16 -10.84 -2.57
C GLU A 58 -13.59 -11.30 -1.34
N ASN A 59 -13.22 -10.78 -0.32
CA ASN A 59 -13.67 -11.17 0.88
C ASN A 59 -14.93 -10.77 1.19
N ARG A 60 -15.59 -10.22 0.76
CA ARG A 60 -16.71 -9.85 1.08
C ARG A 60 -17.46 -10.42 1.11
#